data_1f810eab8feb1ebf42f1dfedc17ae31c
#
_entry.id   1f810eab8feb1ebf42f1dfedc17ae31c
#
_cell.length_a   1.000
_cell.length_b   1.000
_cell.length_c   1.000
_cell.angle_alpha   90.00
_cell.angle_beta   90.00
_cell.angle_gamma   90.00
#
_symmetry.space_group_name_H-M   'P 1'
#
loop_
_entity.id
_entity.type
_entity.pdbx_description
1 polymer ?
#
loop_
_entity_poly.entity_id
_entity_poly.type
_entity_poly.pdbx_seq_one_letter_code
_entity_poly.pdbx_strand_id
1 'polypeptide(L)'
;MRIGIEAQRIFRKNKHGMDYVVLQEIKELQQMQTGDEYFVFVKPGEDRCVESSANVHIIELRCPSYPLWEQWALPRAAKRYGVELLHCTSNTAPIWCDIPLVLTLHDIIFLEPRDKSNKSLYQNMGWFYRRLVVPRILHKCQRIITVSNFEKDNIIRKLGIPEERMAMIYNGYNDWFKPSNIKHQTSDISPFFFLGNTDPKKNTERTLVAYSKYLEQSTVKRRLLMADLDRNYLNDIISRNHIENIVPMLDMPGYIPNSELPKIYNNAFAFLYTSLRESFGIPLLEAMACGTPVITSNTSSMPEIGGPDAILINPESSDEIAQMMLRLENDQTFYEQQKQVGLERAKLFSWRQTAEQLHRLYQEINKTTNFTN
;
A
#
# COMPACT_ATOMS: atom_id res chain seq x y z
N MET A 1 -3.13 27.66 9.22
CA MET A 1 -2.23 26.89 10.09
C MET A 1 -0.98 26.50 9.29
N ARG A 2 0.19 26.42 9.95
CA ARG A 2 1.45 25.95 9.33
C ARG A 2 1.69 24.49 9.70
N ILE A 3 1.53 23.60 8.73
CA ILE A 3 1.61 22.15 8.90
C ILE A 3 2.91 21.64 8.29
N GLY A 4 3.74 20.97 9.09
CA GLY A 4 4.91 20.24 8.61
C GLY A 4 4.53 18.81 8.21
N ILE A 5 5.04 18.35 7.07
CA ILE A 5 4.86 16.97 6.59
C ILE A 5 6.22 16.33 6.43
N GLU A 6 6.49 15.25 7.15
CA GLU A 6 7.65 14.39 6.92
C GLU A 6 7.45 13.60 5.64
N ALA A 7 8.33 13.82 4.66
CA ALA A 7 8.28 13.17 3.37
C ALA A 7 9.69 12.84 2.85
N GLN A 8 10.56 12.37 3.75
CA GLN A 8 11.99 12.20 3.53
C GLN A 8 12.32 11.47 2.21
N ARG A 9 11.52 10.49 1.82
CA ARG A 9 11.87 9.52 0.77
C ARG A 9 11.20 9.75 -0.57
N ILE A 10 10.35 10.78 -0.72
CA ILE A 10 9.57 10.95 -1.96
C ILE A 10 10.43 11.28 -3.18
N PHE A 11 11.64 11.83 -3.01
CA PHE A 11 12.55 12.17 -4.12
C PHE A 11 13.50 11.05 -4.51
N ARG A 12 13.37 9.86 -3.91
CA ARG A 12 14.16 8.71 -4.36
C ARG A 12 13.60 8.09 -5.64
N LYS A 13 14.47 7.56 -6.49
CA LYS A 13 14.11 6.94 -7.77
C LYS A 13 13.10 5.78 -7.58
N ASN A 14 13.41 4.87 -6.67
CA ASN A 14 12.56 3.70 -6.39
C ASN A 14 11.76 3.95 -5.12
N LYS A 15 10.49 4.35 -5.28
CA LYS A 15 9.56 4.59 -4.18
C LYS A 15 8.92 3.28 -3.70
N HIS A 16 8.66 3.17 -2.41
CA HIS A 16 7.84 2.10 -1.81
C HIS A 16 6.42 2.59 -1.54
N GLY A 17 5.52 1.70 -1.16
CA GLY A 17 4.11 2.02 -0.94
C GLY A 17 3.88 3.26 -0.05
N MET A 18 4.53 3.35 1.12
CA MET A 18 4.40 4.51 2.01
C MET A 18 4.87 5.83 1.37
N ASP A 19 5.90 5.79 0.51
CA ASP A 19 6.40 7.00 -0.18
C ASP A 19 5.39 7.48 -1.22
N TYR A 20 4.66 6.54 -1.86
CA TYR A 20 3.55 6.87 -2.77
C TYR A 20 2.36 7.46 -2.04
N VAL A 21 2.00 6.93 -0.89
CA VAL A 21 0.88 7.45 -0.08
C VAL A 21 1.12 8.91 0.23
N VAL A 22 2.23 9.25 0.88
CA VAL A 22 2.53 10.65 1.25
C VAL A 22 2.68 11.56 0.03
N LEU A 23 3.22 11.05 -1.09
CA LEU A 23 3.32 11.83 -2.32
C LEU A 23 1.93 12.21 -2.88
N GLN A 24 0.98 11.27 -2.87
CA GLN A 24 -0.37 11.54 -3.36
C GLN A 24 -1.12 12.46 -2.40
N GLU A 25 -0.98 12.27 -1.09
CA GLU A 25 -1.53 13.20 -0.08
C GLU A 25 -1.05 14.63 -0.32
N ILE A 26 0.26 14.84 -0.53
CA ILE A 26 0.84 16.16 -0.81
C ILE A 26 0.28 16.75 -2.10
N LYS A 27 0.18 15.97 -3.18
CA LYS A 27 -0.37 16.42 -4.46
C LYS A 27 -1.82 16.89 -4.34
N GLU A 28 -2.65 16.16 -3.60
CA GLU A 28 -4.03 16.56 -3.36
C GLU A 28 -4.13 17.79 -2.46
N LEU A 29 -3.36 17.85 -1.36
CA LEU A 29 -3.30 19.02 -0.49
C LEU A 29 -2.81 20.28 -1.24
N GLN A 30 -1.93 20.13 -2.21
CA GLN A 30 -1.46 21.21 -3.08
C GLN A 30 -2.59 21.82 -3.92
N GLN A 31 -3.56 21.00 -4.33
CA GLN A 31 -4.72 21.44 -5.12
C GLN A 31 -5.86 22.02 -4.25
N MET A 32 -5.82 21.78 -2.94
CA MET A 32 -6.83 22.26 -2.01
C MET A 32 -6.58 23.73 -1.63
N GLN A 33 -7.62 24.56 -1.75
CA GLN A 33 -7.59 25.95 -1.30
C GLN A 33 -8.10 26.05 0.15
N THR A 34 -7.27 25.64 1.10
CA THR A 34 -7.66 25.55 2.51
C THR A 34 -7.27 26.76 3.35
N GLY A 35 -6.42 27.64 2.83
CA GLY A 35 -5.80 28.72 3.59
C GLY A 35 -4.66 28.27 4.53
N ASP A 36 -4.33 26.98 4.54
CA ASP A 36 -3.21 26.42 5.29
C ASP A 36 -1.93 26.41 4.45
N GLU A 37 -0.77 26.46 5.10
CA GLU A 37 0.55 26.33 4.49
C GLU A 37 1.16 24.96 4.90
N TYR A 38 1.64 24.20 3.92
CA TYR A 38 2.25 22.89 4.13
C TYR A 38 3.74 22.96 3.87
N PHE A 39 4.54 22.68 4.90
CA PHE A 39 6.01 22.62 4.84
C PHE A 39 6.44 21.16 4.70
N VAL A 40 6.79 20.75 3.50
CA VAL A 40 7.12 19.37 3.16
C VAL A 40 8.61 19.16 3.28
N PHE A 41 9.04 18.42 4.29
CA PHE A 41 10.44 18.14 4.58
C PHE A 41 10.91 16.88 3.85
N VAL A 42 11.88 17.04 2.95
CA VAL A 42 12.39 15.96 2.10
C VAL A 42 13.91 15.82 2.20
N LYS A 43 14.42 14.65 1.87
CA LYS A 43 15.85 14.49 1.57
C LYS A 43 16.07 14.78 0.07
N PRO A 44 17.15 15.46 -0.31
CA PRO A 44 17.50 15.62 -1.73
C PRO A 44 17.56 14.26 -2.46
N GLY A 45 17.04 14.23 -3.67
CA GLY A 45 16.99 13.01 -4.50
C GLY A 45 16.86 13.34 -5.99
N GLU A 46 16.89 12.30 -6.83
CA GLU A 46 16.90 12.44 -8.28
C GLU A 46 15.50 12.70 -8.85
N ASP A 47 14.44 12.17 -8.21
CA ASP A 47 13.07 12.25 -8.70
C ASP A 47 12.32 13.43 -8.07
N ARG A 48 12.29 14.56 -8.76
CA ARG A 48 11.59 15.79 -8.37
C ARG A 48 10.10 15.70 -8.69
N CYS A 49 9.40 14.75 -8.09
CA CYS A 49 8.01 14.39 -8.39
C CYS A 49 6.95 15.38 -7.88
N VAL A 50 7.34 16.40 -7.11
CA VAL A 50 6.50 17.52 -6.64
C VAL A 50 7.35 18.75 -6.46
N GLU A 51 6.78 19.91 -6.77
CA GLU A 51 7.39 21.23 -6.64
C GLU A 51 6.62 22.11 -5.66
N SER A 52 7.24 23.18 -5.19
CA SER A 52 6.59 24.17 -4.34
C SER A 52 5.46 24.89 -5.10
N SER A 53 4.44 25.27 -4.37
CA SER A 53 3.29 26.08 -4.87
C SER A 53 2.96 27.19 -3.87
N ALA A 54 1.82 27.85 -4.06
CA ALA A 54 1.37 28.92 -3.18
C ALA A 54 1.16 28.44 -1.74
N ASN A 55 0.69 27.17 -1.54
CA ASN A 55 0.35 26.60 -0.26
C ASN A 55 1.25 25.42 0.18
N VAL A 56 2.16 24.95 -0.69
CA VAL A 56 3.08 23.85 -0.39
C VAL A 56 4.52 24.30 -0.60
N HIS A 57 5.34 24.19 0.42
CA HIS A 57 6.76 24.62 0.43
C HIS A 57 7.65 23.38 0.60
N ILE A 58 8.44 23.05 -0.42
CA ILE A 58 9.38 21.92 -0.37
C ILE A 58 10.68 22.36 0.30
N ILE A 59 11.01 21.72 1.41
CA ILE A 59 12.20 22.03 2.22
C ILE A 59 13.15 20.83 2.22
N GLU A 60 14.29 21.00 1.56
CA GLU A 60 15.33 19.96 1.52
C GLU A 60 16.21 19.98 2.75
N LEU A 61 16.27 18.85 3.45
CA LEU A 61 17.14 18.67 4.59
C LEU A 61 18.22 17.64 4.28
N ARG A 62 19.48 18.10 4.25
CA ARG A 62 20.65 17.24 4.07
C ARG A 62 21.11 16.71 5.42
N CYS A 63 21.14 15.39 5.55
CA CYS A 63 21.63 14.72 6.75
C CYS A 63 22.20 13.34 6.39
N PRO A 64 23.29 12.88 7.04
CA PRO A 64 24.00 11.67 6.64
C PRO A 64 23.20 10.38 6.91
N SER A 65 22.32 10.36 7.89
CA SER A 65 21.54 9.18 8.24
C SER A 65 20.08 9.50 8.53
N TYR A 66 19.19 8.48 8.38
CA TYR A 66 17.77 8.63 8.69
C TYR A 66 17.50 9.00 10.15
N PRO A 67 18.11 8.35 11.16
CA PRO A 67 17.89 8.74 12.56
C PRO A 67 18.27 10.18 12.86
N LEU A 68 19.41 10.66 12.36
CA LEU A 68 19.82 12.06 12.55
C LEU A 68 18.90 13.03 11.82
N TRP A 69 18.43 12.65 10.63
CA TRP A 69 17.49 13.43 9.85
C TRP A 69 16.16 13.61 10.62
N GLU A 70 15.59 12.50 11.10
CA GLU A 70 14.30 12.51 11.80
C GLU A 70 14.40 13.10 13.22
N GLN A 71 15.41 12.69 14.00
CA GLN A 71 15.48 13.06 15.42
C GLN A 71 16.07 14.44 15.68
N TRP A 72 16.80 14.98 14.71
CA TRP A 72 17.52 16.24 14.90
C TRP A 72 17.21 17.30 13.84
N ALA A 73 17.36 16.99 12.54
CA ALA A 73 17.20 17.97 11.47
C ALA A 73 15.73 18.37 11.28
N LEU A 74 14.81 17.39 11.26
CA LEU A 74 13.37 17.61 11.08
C LEU A 74 12.76 18.52 12.15
N PRO A 75 12.86 18.27 13.47
CA PRO A 75 12.23 19.13 14.46
C PRO A 75 12.84 20.54 14.50
N ARG A 76 14.14 20.69 14.23
CA ARG A 76 14.78 22.01 14.11
C ARG A 76 14.28 22.80 12.90
N ALA A 77 14.16 22.13 11.76
CA ALA A 77 13.61 22.78 10.57
C ALA A 77 12.15 23.16 10.79
N ALA A 78 11.32 22.26 11.32
CA ALA A 78 9.91 22.54 11.62
C ALA A 78 9.77 23.76 12.54
N LYS A 79 10.57 23.86 13.61
CA LYS A 79 10.59 25.03 14.50
C LYS A 79 11.04 26.30 13.77
N ARG A 80 12.06 26.23 12.91
CA ARG A 80 12.57 27.38 12.13
C ARG A 80 11.52 27.94 11.17
N TYR A 81 10.69 27.09 10.58
CA TYR A 81 9.61 27.50 9.67
C TYR A 81 8.30 27.81 10.39
N GLY A 82 8.28 27.81 11.71
CA GLY A 82 7.09 28.14 12.51
C GLY A 82 5.96 27.13 12.33
N VAL A 83 6.30 25.86 12.15
CA VAL A 83 5.33 24.76 12.05
C VAL A 83 4.58 24.61 13.37
N GLU A 84 3.26 24.59 13.31
CA GLU A 84 2.34 24.49 14.45
C GLU A 84 1.90 23.04 14.70
N LEU A 85 1.92 22.19 13.66
CA LEU A 85 1.60 20.76 13.71
C LEU A 85 2.56 20.00 12.80
N LEU A 86 3.21 18.94 13.29
CA LEU A 86 4.12 18.10 12.50
C LEU A 86 3.51 16.73 12.28
N HIS A 87 3.21 16.39 11.03
CA HIS A 87 2.76 15.08 10.61
C HIS A 87 3.94 14.22 10.13
N CYS A 88 4.20 13.12 10.83
CA CYS A 88 5.19 12.13 10.48
C CYS A 88 4.51 10.94 9.80
N THR A 89 4.89 10.67 8.54
CA THR A 89 4.12 9.78 7.64
C THR A 89 4.71 8.37 7.50
N SER A 90 5.86 8.11 8.12
CA SER A 90 6.66 6.90 7.85
C SER A 90 6.81 5.96 9.05
N ASN A 91 5.76 5.75 9.85
CA ASN A 91 5.70 4.89 11.03
C ASN A 91 6.55 5.36 12.22
N THR A 92 7.36 6.40 12.11
CA THR A 92 8.22 6.94 13.18
C THR A 92 8.15 8.46 13.23
N ALA A 93 8.57 9.06 14.36
CA ALA A 93 8.61 10.50 14.57
C ALA A 93 9.74 10.88 15.53
N PRO A 94 10.10 12.17 15.63
CA PRO A 94 11.07 12.63 16.60
C PRO A 94 10.61 12.37 18.04
N ILE A 95 11.49 11.76 18.84
CA ILE A 95 11.23 11.51 20.28
C ILE A 95 11.23 12.83 21.07
N TRP A 96 12.13 13.75 20.71
CA TRP A 96 12.24 15.07 21.33
C TRP A 96 11.76 16.14 20.36
N CYS A 97 10.47 16.46 20.45
CA CYS A 97 9.81 17.47 19.64
C CYS A 97 8.76 18.19 20.49
N ASP A 98 8.85 19.51 20.53
CA ASP A 98 7.91 20.36 21.26
C ASP A 98 6.67 20.72 20.42
N ILE A 99 6.72 20.46 19.10
CA ILE A 99 5.62 20.69 18.19
C ILE A 99 4.62 19.54 18.33
N PRO A 100 3.32 19.79 18.38
CA PRO A 100 2.29 18.76 18.35
C PRO A 100 2.47 17.79 17.20
N LEU A 101 2.41 16.47 17.46
CA LEU A 101 2.69 15.41 16.49
C LEU A 101 1.42 14.69 16.04
N VAL A 102 1.33 14.47 14.74
CA VAL A 102 0.47 13.46 14.13
C VAL A 102 1.38 12.37 13.55
N LEU A 103 1.01 11.10 13.73
CA LEU A 103 1.77 9.97 13.22
C LEU A 103 0.89 9.13 12.30
N THR A 104 1.29 8.90 11.05
CA THR A 104 0.74 7.79 10.27
C THR A 104 1.51 6.52 10.59
N LEU A 105 0.82 5.59 11.25
CA LEU A 105 1.29 4.24 11.55
C LEU A 105 0.58 3.27 10.61
N HIS A 106 1.20 2.98 9.46
CA HIS A 106 0.60 2.16 8.40
C HIS A 106 0.36 0.72 8.86
N ASP A 107 1.25 0.19 9.68
CA ASP A 107 1.18 -1.16 10.24
C ASP A 107 2.07 -1.31 11.48
N ILE A 108 1.91 -2.45 12.13
CA ILE A 108 2.76 -2.87 13.26
C ILE A 108 3.47 -4.21 12.99
N ILE A 109 3.72 -4.52 11.72
CA ILE A 109 4.43 -5.75 11.29
C ILE A 109 5.81 -5.87 11.96
N PHE A 110 6.46 -4.75 12.30
CA PHE A 110 7.73 -4.75 13.03
C PHE A 110 7.63 -5.36 14.45
N LEU A 111 6.43 -5.55 15.00
CA LEU A 111 6.20 -6.24 16.26
C LEU A 111 5.95 -7.76 16.09
N GLU A 112 5.66 -8.19 14.88
CA GLU A 112 5.39 -9.61 14.58
C GLU A 112 6.67 -10.45 14.61
N PRO A 113 6.56 -11.78 14.85
CA PRO A 113 7.69 -12.69 14.73
C PRO A 113 8.34 -12.56 13.34
N ARG A 114 9.66 -12.53 13.31
CA ARG A 114 10.41 -12.31 12.09
C ARG A 114 11.25 -13.52 11.73
N ASP A 115 11.15 -13.98 10.49
CA ASP A 115 12.16 -14.85 9.92
C ASP A 115 13.46 -14.04 9.67
N LYS A 116 14.56 -14.53 10.21
CA LYS A 116 15.87 -13.86 10.18
C LYS A 116 16.70 -14.25 8.95
N SER A 117 16.28 -15.25 8.18
CA SER A 117 17.16 -15.95 7.25
C SER A 117 17.59 -15.16 6.01
N ASN A 118 16.90 -14.05 5.61
CA ASN A 118 17.19 -13.41 4.32
C ASN A 118 17.06 -11.87 4.32
N LYS A 119 17.43 -11.15 5.40
CA LYS A 119 17.24 -9.69 5.43
C LYS A 119 18.56 -8.92 5.50
N SER A 120 18.67 -7.85 4.69
CA SER A 120 19.85 -6.99 4.68
C SER A 120 20.08 -6.29 6.03
N LEU A 121 21.33 -5.88 6.31
CA LEU A 121 21.68 -5.09 7.50
C LEU A 121 20.81 -3.83 7.62
N TYR A 122 20.51 -3.17 6.50
CA TYR A 122 19.64 -1.99 6.45
C TYR A 122 18.21 -2.28 6.95
N GLN A 123 17.63 -3.39 6.51
CA GLN A 123 16.29 -3.81 6.97
C GLN A 123 16.28 -4.16 8.46
N ASN A 124 17.37 -4.74 8.96
CA ASN A 124 17.53 -5.05 10.38
C ASN A 124 17.63 -3.78 11.23
N MET A 125 18.43 -2.80 10.80
CA MET A 125 18.54 -1.50 11.47
C MET A 125 17.19 -0.76 11.49
N GLY A 126 16.44 -0.75 10.40
CA GLY A 126 15.11 -0.14 10.33
C GLY A 126 14.10 -0.80 11.26
N TRP A 127 14.16 -2.12 11.39
CA TRP A 127 13.32 -2.88 12.32
C TRP A 127 13.63 -2.52 13.79
N PHE A 128 14.91 -2.49 14.19
CA PHE A 128 15.34 -2.09 15.53
C PHE A 128 14.95 -0.64 15.83
N TYR A 129 15.13 0.25 14.86
CA TYR A 129 14.79 1.66 15.01
C TYR A 129 13.30 1.85 15.30
N ARG A 130 12.41 1.19 14.56
CA ARG A 130 10.96 1.24 14.81
C ARG A 130 10.60 0.70 16.19
N ARG A 131 11.15 -0.43 16.60
CA ARG A 131 10.92 -1.00 17.94
C ARG A 131 11.39 -0.10 19.08
N LEU A 132 12.41 0.70 18.83
CA LEU A 132 12.92 1.68 19.78
C LEU A 132 12.06 2.95 19.83
N VAL A 133 11.73 3.50 18.67
CA VAL A 133 11.12 4.83 18.52
C VAL A 133 9.63 4.77 18.76
N VAL A 134 8.90 3.84 18.11
CA VAL A 134 7.44 3.84 18.10
C VAL A 134 6.85 3.80 19.51
N PRO A 135 7.23 2.92 20.44
CA PRO A 135 6.66 2.94 21.78
C PRO A 135 6.87 4.25 22.55
N ARG A 136 7.93 4.99 22.21
CA ARG A 136 8.28 6.25 22.88
C ARG A 136 7.51 7.46 22.36
N ILE A 137 7.00 7.38 21.14
CA ILE A 137 6.30 8.52 20.51
C ILE A 137 4.78 8.39 20.57
N LEU A 138 4.24 7.17 20.65
CA LEU A 138 2.79 6.94 20.59
C LEU A 138 1.99 7.79 21.58
N HIS A 139 2.46 7.89 22.83
CA HIS A 139 1.77 8.67 23.86
C HIS A 139 1.94 10.20 23.68
N LYS A 140 2.90 10.64 22.84
CA LYS A 140 3.14 12.06 22.54
C LYS A 140 2.33 12.56 21.36
N CYS A 141 1.90 11.66 20.46
CA CYS A 141 1.12 12.05 19.29
C CYS A 141 -0.28 12.52 19.68
N GLN A 142 -0.75 13.63 19.14
CA GLN A 142 -2.12 14.13 19.31
C GLN A 142 -3.11 13.16 18.66
N ARG A 143 -2.77 12.64 17.48
CA ARG A 143 -3.53 11.61 16.76
C ARG A 143 -2.57 10.63 16.09
N ILE A 144 -3.04 9.39 15.97
CA ILE A 144 -2.36 8.32 15.23
C ILE A 144 -3.29 7.91 14.09
N ILE A 145 -2.82 8.09 12.86
CA ILE A 145 -3.54 7.72 11.64
C ILE A 145 -3.14 6.30 11.26
N THR A 146 -4.09 5.52 10.80
CA THR A 146 -3.84 4.24 10.14
C THR A 146 -4.75 4.07 8.92
N VAL A 147 -4.47 3.07 8.09
CA VAL A 147 -5.00 2.98 6.72
C VAL A 147 -6.18 2.01 6.56
N SER A 148 -6.55 1.30 7.63
CA SER A 148 -7.70 0.38 7.65
C SER A 148 -8.22 0.15 9.07
N ASN A 149 -9.47 -0.27 9.20
CA ASN A 149 -10.01 -0.66 10.51
C ASN A 149 -9.29 -1.90 11.05
N PHE A 150 -8.91 -2.82 10.18
CA PHE A 150 -8.09 -3.97 10.55
C PHE A 150 -6.79 -3.55 11.26
N GLU A 151 -6.05 -2.57 10.72
CA GLU A 151 -4.85 -2.06 11.37
C GLU A 151 -5.17 -1.25 12.63
N LYS A 152 -6.24 -0.44 12.61
CA LYS A 152 -6.71 0.29 13.79
C LYS A 152 -6.92 -0.64 14.97
N ASP A 153 -7.67 -1.73 14.77
CA ASP A 153 -7.97 -2.72 15.81
C ASP A 153 -6.70 -3.45 16.29
N ASN A 154 -5.80 -3.77 15.37
CA ASN A 154 -4.50 -4.37 15.71
C ASN A 154 -3.63 -3.43 16.55
N ILE A 155 -3.56 -2.15 16.19
CA ILE A 155 -2.77 -1.14 16.91
C ILE A 155 -3.36 -0.94 18.31
N ILE A 156 -4.66 -0.74 18.43
CA ILE A 156 -5.35 -0.61 19.73
C ILE A 156 -5.06 -1.82 20.61
N ARG A 157 -5.29 -3.02 20.10
CA ARG A 157 -5.15 -4.26 20.85
C ARG A 157 -3.71 -4.56 21.28
N LYS A 158 -2.72 -4.35 20.38
CA LYS A 158 -1.31 -4.72 20.63
C LYS A 158 -0.53 -3.64 21.38
N LEU A 159 -0.92 -2.37 21.21
CA LEU A 159 -0.17 -1.23 21.77
C LEU A 159 -0.93 -0.48 22.87
N GLY A 160 -2.18 -0.88 23.17
CA GLY A 160 -2.98 -0.25 24.21
C GLY A 160 -3.31 1.23 23.96
N ILE A 161 -3.41 1.63 22.70
CA ILE A 161 -3.72 3.02 22.34
C ILE A 161 -5.22 3.26 22.54
N PRO A 162 -5.62 4.34 23.25
CA PRO A 162 -7.03 4.73 23.36
C PRO A 162 -7.65 5.00 21.97
N GLU A 163 -8.88 4.54 21.76
CA GLU A 163 -9.54 4.61 20.44
C GLU A 163 -9.73 6.07 19.98
N GLU A 164 -10.01 6.98 20.88
CA GLU A 164 -10.18 8.41 20.61
C GLU A 164 -8.91 9.09 20.08
N ARG A 165 -7.74 8.46 20.22
CA ARG A 165 -6.48 8.93 19.64
C ARG A 165 -6.19 8.35 18.28
N MET A 166 -6.98 7.36 17.84
CA MET A 166 -6.85 6.75 16.53
C MET A 166 -7.75 7.44 15.51
N ALA A 167 -7.21 7.64 14.32
CA ALA A 167 -7.96 8.02 13.14
C ALA A 167 -7.72 6.98 12.04
N MET A 168 -8.78 6.52 11.38
CA MET A 168 -8.66 5.65 10.22
C MET A 168 -8.94 6.49 8.96
N ILE A 169 -7.96 6.55 8.06
CA ILE A 169 -8.05 7.27 6.79
C ILE A 169 -7.62 6.31 5.68
N TYR A 170 -8.55 5.96 4.81
CA TYR A 170 -8.26 5.08 3.67
C TYR A 170 -7.33 5.75 2.67
N ASN A 171 -6.46 4.96 2.06
CA ASN A 171 -5.70 5.35 0.88
C ASN A 171 -6.62 5.39 -0.35
N GLY A 172 -6.21 6.18 -1.36
CA GLY A 172 -6.79 6.14 -2.69
C GLY A 172 -5.99 5.26 -3.65
N TYR A 173 -6.37 5.36 -4.92
CA TYR A 173 -5.61 4.87 -6.08
C TYR A 173 -5.54 5.99 -7.14
N ASN A 174 -4.66 5.85 -8.13
CA ASN A 174 -4.46 6.90 -9.12
C ASN A 174 -5.52 6.85 -10.25
N ASP A 175 -5.98 8.02 -10.72
CA ASP A 175 -7.07 8.19 -11.70
C ASP A 175 -6.79 7.59 -13.09
N TRP A 176 -5.53 7.26 -13.40
CA TRP A 176 -5.20 6.56 -14.65
C TRP A 176 -5.53 5.05 -14.62
N PHE A 177 -5.80 4.46 -13.45
CA PHE A 177 -6.42 3.14 -13.33
C PHE A 177 -7.90 3.27 -13.62
N LYS A 178 -8.30 2.92 -14.82
CA LYS A 178 -9.68 2.97 -15.32
C LYS A 178 -9.88 1.98 -16.44
N PRO A 179 -11.12 1.59 -16.74
CA PRO A 179 -11.39 0.71 -17.86
C PRO A 179 -10.88 1.31 -19.17
N SER A 180 -10.20 0.49 -19.97
CA SER A 180 -9.74 0.88 -21.30
C SER A 180 -10.67 0.30 -22.36
N ASN A 181 -11.13 1.17 -23.27
CA ASN A 181 -11.88 0.73 -24.48
C ASN A 181 -10.95 0.13 -25.54
N ILE A 182 -9.63 0.15 -25.34
CA ILE A 182 -8.67 -0.45 -26.24
C ILE A 182 -8.70 -1.95 -25.98
N LYS A 183 -9.62 -2.66 -26.66
CA LYS A 183 -9.46 -4.10 -26.85
C LYS A 183 -8.15 -4.28 -27.61
N HIS A 184 -7.10 -4.68 -26.90
CA HIS A 184 -5.90 -5.10 -27.59
C HIS A 184 -6.30 -6.23 -28.54
N GLN A 185 -6.06 -6.01 -29.84
CA GLN A 185 -6.28 -6.97 -30.94
C GLN A 185 -5.25 -8.11 -30.85
N THR A 186 -5.08 -8.71 -29.70
CA THR A 186 -4.34 -9.96 -29.61
C THR A 186 -5.38 -11.07 -29.59
N SER A 187 -5.26 -11.98 -30.56
CA SER A 187 -5.99 -13.25 -30.64
C SER A 187 -5.74 -14.13 -29.39
N ASP A 188 -5.01 -13.64 -28.42
CA ASP A 188 -4.52 -14.37 -27.29
C ASP A 188 -5.50 -14.35 -26.12
N ILE A 189 -5.65 -15.48 -25.48
CA ILE A 189 -6.45 -15.66 -24.27
C ILE A 189 -5.87 -14.81 -23.16
N SER A 190 -6.65 -13.87 -22.61
CA SER A 190 -6.24 -13.01 -21.49
C SER A 190 -5.69 -13.80 -20.31
N PRO A 191 -4.51 -13.49 -19.77
CA PRO A 191 -3.87 -14.22 -18.69
C PRO A 191 -4.46 -13.88 -17.33
N PHE A 192 -4.22 -14.71 -16.32
CA PHE A 192 -4.23 -14.27 -14.93
C PHE A 192 -3.02 -13.37 -14.67
N PHE A 193 -3.17 -12.42 -13.75
CA PHE A 193 -2.08 -11.58 -13.29
C PHE A 193 -1.81 -11.78 -11.80
N PHE A 194 -0.55 -11.84 -11.41
CA PHE A 194 -0.11 -12.03 -10.02
C PHE A 194 1.08 -11.14 -9.68
N LEU A 195 0.98 -10.34 -8.61
CA LEU A 195 2.07 -9.55 -8.04
C LEU A 195 2.73 -10.30 -6.87
N GLY A 196 3.35 -11.44 -7.18
CA GLY A 196 4.10 -12.22 -6.21
C GLY A 196 5.52 -11.71 -6.01
N ASN A 197 6.11 -12.07 -4.88
CA ASN A 197 7.54 -11.88 -4.61
C ASN A 197 8.01 -12.91 -3.58
N THR A 198 9.27 -12.78 -3.12
CA THR A 198 9.88 -13.68 -2.13
C THR A 198 9.42 -13.43 -0.69
N ASP A 199 8.62 -12.39 -0.41
CA ASP A 199 8.08 -12.17 0.94
C ASP A 199 6.97 -13.18 1.23
N PRO A 200 7.08 -14.01 2.29
CA PRO A 200 6.10 -15.05 2.60
C PRO A 200 4.66 -14.54 2.69
N LYS A 201 4.46 -13.29 3.11
CA LYS A 201 3.13 -12.68 3.19
C LYS A 201 2.42 -12.54 1.84
N LYS A 202 3.15 -12.56 0.72
CA LYS A 202 2.58 -12.51 -0.63
C LYS A 202 2.02 -13.85 -1.12
N ASN A 203 2.27 -14.92 -0.36
CA ASN A 203 1.69 -16.25 -0.58
C ASN A 203 2.00 -16.85 -1.96
N THR A 204 3.18 -16.54 -2.49
CA THR A 204 3.59 -16.92 -3.85
C THR A 204 3.52 -18.43 -4.06
N GLU A 205 4.02 -19.23 -3.12
CA GLU A 205 4.05 -20.68 -3.23
C GLU A 205 2.65 -21.28 -3.38
N ARG A 206 1.71 -20.95 -2.47
CA ARG A 206 0.35 -21.50 -2.54
C ARG A 206 -0.41 -21.04 -3.79
N THR A 207 -0.15 -19.80 -4.25
CA THR A 207 -0.74 -19.30 -5.49
C THR A 207 -0.27 -20.08 -6.71
N LEU A 208 1.01 -20.44 -6.77
CA LEU A 208 1.55 -21.27 -7.84
C LEU A 208 1.03 -22.72 -7.79
N VAL A 209 0.90 -23.29 -6.60
CA VAL A 209 0.25 -24.61 -6.43
C VAL A 209 -1.21 -24.57 -6.86
N ALA A 210 -1.94 -23.51 -6.52
CA ALA A 210 -3.32 -23.32 -6.97
C ALA A 210 -3.42 -23.19 -8.51
N TYR A 211 -2.48 -22.46 -9.11
CA TYR A 211 -2.40 -22.32 -10.56
C TYR A 211 -2.10 -23.66 -11.26
N SER A 212 -1.23 -24.50 -10.69
CA SER A 212 -1.02 -25.87 -11.19
C SER A 212 -2.33 -26.69 -11.20
N LYS A 213 -3.07 -26.66 -10.08
CA LYS A 213 -4.39 -27.35 -9.97
C LYS A 213 -5.42 -26.80 -10.95
N TYR A 214 -5.42 -25.48 -11.19
CA TYR A 214 -6.25 -24.86 -12.23
C TYR A 214 -5.90 -25.42 -13.62
N LEU A 215 -4.62 -25.49 -13.98
CA LEU A 215 -4.18 -26.01 -15.29
C LEU A 215 -4.56 -27.49 -15.55
N GLU A 216 -4.65 -28.28 -14.49
CA GLU A 216 -5.08 -29.70 -14.59
C GLU A 216 -6.56 -29.82 -14.96
N GLN A 217 -7.40 -28.87 -14.57
CA GLN A 217 -8.85 -28.94 -14.70
C GLN A 217 -9.41 -28.02 -15.80
N SER A 218 -8.69 -26.94 -16.12
CA SER A 218 -9.11 -25.97 -17.13
C SER A 218 -8.96 -26.52 -18.54
N THR A 219 -9.95 -26.27 -19.39
CA THR A 219 -9.90 -26.52 -20.83
C THR A 219 -9.25 -25.36 -21.61
N VAL A 220 -9.32 -24.14 -21.08
CA VAL A 220 -8.78 -22.92 -21.70
C VAL A 220 -7.30 -22.76 -21.41
N LYS A 221 -6.86 -23.11 -20.21
CA LYS A 221 -5.45 -23.06 -19.75
C LYS A 221 -4.85 -21.67 -19.93
N ARG A 222 -5.44 -20.66 -19.28
CA ARG A 222 -4.92 -19.28 -19.31
C ARG A 222 -3.52 -19.21 -18.73
N ARG A 223 -2.64 -18.45 -19.37
CA ARG A 223 -1.29 -18.16 -18.86
C ARG A 223 -1.33 -17.37 -17.55
N LEU A 224 -0.26 -17.42 -16.78
CA LEU A 224 -0.06 -16.59 -15.60
C LEU A 224 1.05 -15.58 -15.87
N LEU A 225 0.66 -14.30 -15.96
CA LEU A 225 1.60 -13.18 -15.99
C LEU A 225 2.04 -12.86 -14.56
N MET A 226 3.33 -12.88 -14.30
CA MET A 226 3.91 -12.57 -12.98
C MET A 226 4.87 -11.40 -13.10
N ALA A 227 4.86 -10.52 -12.09
CA ALA A 227 5.95 -9.58 -11.89
C ALA A 227 7.27 -10.32 -11.59
N ASP A 228 8.36 -9.56 -11.64
CA ASP A 228 9.71 -10.08 -11.45
C ASP A 228 9.87 -10.89 -10.16
N LEU A 229 10.16 -12.16 -10.32
CA LEU A 229 10.41 -13.10 -9.22
C LEU A 229 11.79 -13.73 -9.40
N ASP A 230 12.54 -13.89 -8.33
CA ASP A 230 13.82 -14.58 -8.34
C ASP A 230 13.66 -16.00 -8.88
N ARG A 231 14.45 -16.33 -9.92
CA ARG A 231 14.34 -17.61 -10.64
C ARG A 231 14.73 -18.81 -9.78
N ASN A 232 15.68 -18.66 -8.86
CA ASN A 232 16.08 -19.76 -7.99
C ASN A 232 14.97 -20.05 -6.99
N TYR A 233 14.36 -18.99 -6.44
CA TYR A 233 13.20 -19.12 -5.55
C TYR A 233 12.00 -19.78 -6.27
N LEU A 234 11.72 -19.39 -7.51
CA LEU A 234 10.67 -20.01 -8.32
C LEU A 234 10.97 -21.50 -8.59
N ASN A 235 12.18 -21.84 -9.01
CA ASN A 235 12.59 -23.22 -9.29
C ASN A 235 12.51 -24.11 -8.04
N ASP A 236 12.88 -23.56 -6.87
CA ASP A 236 12.74 -24.25 -5.59
C ASP A 236 11.27 -24.58 -5.25
N ILE A 237 10.37 -23.60 -5.46
CA ILE A 237 8.93 -23.84 -5.29
C ILE A 237 8.43 -24.91 -6.24
N ILE A 238 8.76 -24.84 -7.53
CA ILE A 238 8.33 -25.79 -8.56
C ILE A 238 8.77 -27.20 -8.19
N SER A 239 10.05 -27.39 -7.91
CA SER A 239 10.63 -28.69 -7.60
C SER A 239 10.06 -29.29 -6.32
N ARG A 240 9.95 -28.48 -5.26
CA ARG A 240 9.44 -28.92 -3.95
C ARG A 240 7.98 -29.34 -3.97
N ASN A 241 7.17 -28.70 -4.83
CA ASN A 241 5.74 -28.96 -4.92
C ASN A 241 5.35 -29.84 -6.13
N HIS A 242 6.30 -30.27 -6.95
CA HIS A 242 6.07 -31.08 -8.15
C HIS A 242 5.04 -30.45 -9.12
N ILE A 243 5.23 -29.16 -9.43
CA ILE A 243 4.33 -28.37 -10.28
C ILE A 243 4.99 -27.91 -11.58
N GLU A 244 5.78 -28.77 -12.22
CA GLU A 244 6.49 -28.48 -13.46
C GLU A 244 5.55 -28.11 -14.63
N ASN A 245 4.29 -28.55 -14.55
CA ASN A 245 3.23 -28.25 -15.53
C ASN A 245 2.96 -26.75 -15.70
N ILE A 246 3.30 -25.89 -14.70
CA ILE A 246 3.11 -24.45 -14.81
C ILE A 246 4.19 -23.78 -15.68
N VAL A 247 5.40 -24.34 -15.79
CA VAL A 247 6.58 -23.69 -16.42
C VAL A 247 6.29 -23.14 -17.83
N PRO A 248 5.69 -23.90 -18.76
CA PRO A 248 5.40 -23.40 -20.11
C PRO A 248 4.29 -22.35 -20.13
N MET A 249 3.57 -22.17 -19.02
CA MET A 249 2.40 -21.30 -18.89
C MET A 249 2.68 -20.00 -18.11
N LEU A 250 3.92 -19.82 -17.63
CA LEU A 250 4.34 -18.59 -16.94
C LEU A 250 4.87 -17.56 -17.95
N ASP A 251 4.42 -16.31 -17.77
CA ASP A 251 4.97 -15.13 -18.43
C ASP A 251 5.63 -14.25 -17.37
N MET A 252 6.94 -14.05 -17.50
CA MET A 252 7.73 -13.27 -16.54
C MET A 252 8.53 -12.19 -17.29
N PRO A 253 7.92 -11.04 -17.55
CA PRO A 253 8.55 -9.95 -18.32
C PRO A 253 9.65 -9.21 -17.56
N GLY A 254 9.89 -9.56 -16.28
CA GLY A 254 10.79 -8.84 -15.40
C GLY A 254 10.09 -7.72 -14.62
N TYR A 255 10.85 -6.68 -14.28
CA TYR A 255 10.30 -5.53 -13.55
C TYR A 255 9.23 -4.80 -14.36
N ILE A 256 8.07 -4.61 -13.77
CA ILE A 256 6.93 -3.90 -14.36
C ILE A 256 6.87 -2.48 -13.77
N PRO A 257 7.09 -1.43 -14.57
CA PRO A 257 6.90 -0.06 -14.11
C PRO A 257 5.43 0.22 -13.75
N ASN A 258 5.19 1.07 -12.74
CA ASN A 258 3.83 1.43 -12.33
C ASN A 258 3.01 2.05 -13.48
N SER A 259 3.64 2.72 -14.43
CA SER A 259 2.99 3.29 -15.62
C SER A 259 2.40 2.23 -16.57
N GLU A 260 2.92 1.00 -16.53
CA GLU A 260 2.44 -0.13 -17.36
C GLU A 260 1.32 -0.94 -16.66
N LEU A 261 1.17 -0.82 -15.34
CA LEU A 261 0.19 -1.58 -14.58
C LEU A 261 -1.26 -1.37 -15.08
N PRO A 262 -1.73 -0.15 -15.46
CA PRO A 262 -3.08 0.03 -15.98
C PRO A 262 -3.34 -0.83 -17.23
N LYS A 263 -2.35 -0.92 -18.13
CA LYS A 263 -2.44 -1.76 -19.32
C LYS A 263 -2.51 -3.25 -18.95
N ILE A 264 -1.70 -3.66 -17.98
CA ILE A 264 -1.65 -5.06 -17.53
C ILE A 264 -2.97 -5.45 -16.87
N TYR A 265 -3.49 -4.63 -15.94
CA TYR A 265 -4.80 -4.91 -15.34
C TYR A 265 -5.91 -5.00 -16.39
N ASN A 266 -5.99 -4.03 -17.30
CA ASN A 266 -7.01 -4.04 -18.36
C ASN A 266 -6.93 -5.26 -19.29
N ASN A 267 -5.74 -5.87 -19.46
CA ASN A 267 -5.55 -7.06 -20.29
C ASN A 267 -5.67 -8.37 -19.52
N ALA A 268 -5.60 -8.33 -18.20
CA ALA A 268 -5.71 -9.51 -17.38
C ALA A 268 -7.15 -10.04 -17.36
N PHE A 269 -7.29 -11.36 -17.37
CA PHE A 269 -8.57 -12.04 -17.15
C PHE A 269 -9.04 -11.81 -15.70
N ALA A 270 -8.15 -12.06 -14.74
CA ALA A 270 -8.38 -11.75 -13.35
C ALA A 270 -7.04 -11.49 -12.64
N PHE A 271 -7.08 -10.71 -11.58
CA PHE A 271 -5.95 -10.44 -10.71
C PHE A 271 -5.99 -11.37 -9.49
N LEU A 272 -4.88 -12.07 -9.23
CA LEU A 272 -4.71 -12.91 -8.06
C LEU A 272 -4.02 -12.10 -6.96
N TYR A 273 -4.76 -11.71 -5.93
CA TYR A 273 -4.24 -10.95 -4.80
C TYR A 273 -4.40 -11.73 -3.49
N THR A 274 -3.73 -12.86 -3.42
CA THR A 274 -3.88 -13.93 -2.43
C THR A 274 -2.98 -13.76 -1.20
N SER A 275 -2.58 -12.52 -0.88
CA SER A 275 -1.68 -12.20 0.22
C SER A 275 -2.22 -12.68 1.57
N LEU A 276 -1.34 -13.18 2.44
CA LEU A 276 -1.66 -13.56 3.82
C LEU A 276 -1.83 -12.33 4.72
N ARG A 277 -1.15 -11.24 4.39
CA ARG A 277 -1.10 -10.05 5.25
C ARG A 277 -0.88 -8.77 4.43
N GLU A 278 -1.85 -7.88 4.48
CA GLU A 278 -1.77 -6.53 3.90
C GLU A 278 -2.32 -5.50 4.89
N SER A 279 -1.76 -4.32 4.88
CA SER A 279 -2.23 -3.21 5.72
C SER A 279 -3.41 -2.47 5.10
N PHE A 280 -3.46 -2.43 3.75
CA PHE A 280 -4.54 -1.82 2.98
C PHE A 280 -4.83 -2.59 1.69
N GLY A 281 -3.92 -2.55 0.70
CA GLY A 281 -4.09 -3.26 -0.57
C GLY A 281 -4.41 -2.32 -1.75
N ILE A 282 -3.60 -1.31 -1.99
CA ILE A 282 -3.75 -0.41 -3.16
C ILE A 282 -3.87 -1.20 -4.47
N PRO A 283 -3.06 -2.27 -4.74
CA PRO A 283 -3.19 -3.05 -5.97
C PRO A 283 -4.56 -3.70 -6.19
N LEU A 284 -5.27 -4.04 -5.11
CA LEU A 284 -6.65 -4.54 -5.19
C LEU A 284 -7.58 -3.50 -5.82
N LEU A 285 -7.49 -2.23 -5.35
CA LEU A 285 -8.30 -1.14 -5.88
C LEU A 285 -7.91 -0.76 -7.31
N GLU A 286 -6.62 -0.81 -7.65
CA GLU A 286 -6.11 -0.54 -9.00
C GLU A 286 -6.69 -1.53 -10.02
N ALA A 287 -6.70 -2.82 -9.71
CA ALA A 287 -7.30 -3.85 -10.53
C ALA A 287 -8.82 -3.65 -10.66
N MET A 288 -9.51 -3.44 -9.55
CA MET A 288 -10.95 -3.16 -9.52
C MET A 288 -11.32 -1.93 -10.34
N ALA A 289 -10.56 -0.85 -10.23
CA ALA A 289 -10.76 0.39 -10.99
C ALA A 289 -10.58 0.18 -12.51
N CYS A 290 -9.75 -0.77 -12.93
CA CYS A 290 -9.61 -1.17 -14.33
C CYS A 290 -10.75 -2.10 -14.80
N GLY A 291 -11.66 -2.53 -13.93
CA GLY A 291 -12.71 -3.49 -14.24
C GLY A 291 -12.22 -4.93 -14.34
N THR A 292 -11.08 -5.24 -13.72
CA THR A 292 -10.51 -6.58 -13.66
C THR A 292 -11.05 -7.31 -12.44
N PRO A 293 -11.69 -8.48 -12.57
CA PRO A 293 -12.08 -9.30 -11.42
C PRO A 293 -10.88 -9.62 -10.54
N VAL A 294 -11.06 -9.59 -9.23
CA VAL A 294 -9.98 -9.89 -8.28
C VAL A 294 -10.35 -11.05 -7.37
N ILE A 295 -9.49 -12.06 -7.32
CA ILE A 295 -9.53 -13.12 -6.30
C ILE A 295 -8.63 -12.66 -5.17
N THR A 296 -9.20 -12.36 -3.99
CA THR A 296 -8.43 -11.85 -2.85
C THR A 296 -8.70 -12.64 -1.58
N SER A 297 -7.86 -12.43 -0.58
CA SER A 297 -7.91 -13.18 0.68
C SER A 297 -9.04 -12.72 1.60
N ASN A 298 -9.59 -13.65 2.36
CA ASN A 298 -10.55 -13.37 3.44
C ASN A 298 -9.89 -12.94 4.76
N THR A 299 -8.62 -12.53 4.71
CA THR A 299 -7.82 -12.17 5.88
C THR A 299 -7.31 -10.73 5.80
N SER A 300 -6.84 -10.23 6.92
CA SER A 300 -6.26 -8.88 7.10
C SER A 300 -7.22 -7.77 6.61
N SER A 301 -6.73 -6.76 5.91
CA SER A 301 -7.57 -5.67 5.40
C SER A 301 -8.35 -6.02 4.12
N MET A 302 -8.11 -7.19 3.49
CA MET A 302 -8.69 -7.52 2.19
C MET A 302 -10.22 -7.56 2.17
N PRO A 303 -10.92 -8.17 3.17
CA PRO A 303 -12.38 -8.14 3.21
C PRO A 303 -12.94 -6.71 3.36
N GLU A 304 -12.25 -5.87 4.14
CA GLU A 304 -12.63 -4.47 4.35
C GLU A 304 -12.51 -3.66 3.06
N ILE A 305 -11.39 -3.82 2.34
CA ILE A 305 -11.12 -3.04 1.12
C ILE A 305 -11.88 -3.61 -0.08
N GLY A 306 -11.94 -4.94 -0.24
CA GLY A 306 -12.67 -5.60 -1.31
C GLY A 306 -14.19 -5.42 -1.23
N GLY A 307 -14.72 -5.35 -0.01
CA GLY A 307 -16.15 -5.25 0.27
C GLY A 307 -16.84 -6.61 0.35
N PRO A 308 -18.15 -6.61 0.71
CA PRO A 308 -18.88 -7.83 1.03
C PRO A 308 -19.13 -8.74 -0.19
N ASP A 309 -19.18 -8.16 -1.40
CA ASP A 309 -19.48 -8.89 -2.64
C ASP A 309 -18.20 -9.30 -3.41
N ALA A 310 -17.02 -9.03 -2.87
CA ALA A 310 -15.74 -9.44 -3.47
C ALA A 310 -15.54 -10.95 -3.41
N ILE A 311 -14.73 -11.48 -4.31
CA ILE A 311 -14.28 -12.87 -4.27
C ILE A 311 -13.26 -13.01 -3.15
N LEU A 312 -13.70 -13.47 -2.00
CA LEU A 312 -12.89 -13.72 -0.82
C LEU A 312 -12.59 -15.22 -0.69
N ILE A 313 -11.30 -15.57 -0.61
CA ILE A 313 -10.84 -16.96 -0.47
C ILE A 313 -10.00 -17.13 0.80
N ASN A 314 -9.95 -18.35 1.31
CA ASN A 314 -8.94 -18.72 2.29
C ASN A 314 -7.56 -18.80 1.60
N PRO A 315 -6.63 -17.87 1.87
CA PRO A 315 -5.33 -17.85 1.21
C PRO A 315 -4.45 -19.06 1.56
N GLU A 316 -4.80 -19.81 2.59
CA GLU A 316 -4.10 -21.05 2.95
C GLU A 316 -4.60 -22.28 2.17
N SER A 317 -5.69 -22.16 1.41
CA SER A 317 -6.27 -23.22 0.59
C SER A 317 -5.96 -23.03 -0.90
N SER A 318 -4.97 -23.75 -1.42
CA SER A 318 -4.70 -23.76 -2.86
C SER A 318 -5.86 -24.32 -3.68
N ASP A 319 -6.69 -25.21 -3.10
CA ASP A 319 -7.88 -25.75 -3.75
C ASP A 319 -8.96 -24.68 -3.94
N GLU A 320 -9.21 -23.87 -2.91
CA GLU A 320 -10.21 -22.80 -2.98
C GLU A 320 -9.80 -21.72 -4.00
N ILE A 321 -8.52 -21.36 -4.04
CA ILE A 321 -7.98 -20.44 -5.04
C ILE A 321 -8.19 -21.00 -6.45
N ALA A 322 -7.82 -22.26 -6.69
CA ALA A 322 -7.97 -22.92 -7.99
C ALA A 322 -9.45 -23.04 -8.41
N GLN A 323 -10.34 -23.43 -7.51
CA GLN A 323 -11.79 -23.50 -7.77
C GLN A 323 -12.36 -22.15 -8.16
N MET A 324 -11.91 -21.07 -7.54
CA MET A 324 -12.38 -19.73 -7.88
C MET A 324 -11.85 -19.23 -9.23
N MET A 325 -10.61 -19.61 -9.60
CA MET A 325 -10.08 -19.38 -10.95
C MET A 325 -10.93 -20.09 -12.01
N LEU A 326 -11.30 -21.36 -11.76
CA LEU A 326 -12.17 -22.15 -12.64
C LEU A 326 -13.60 -21.59 -12.70
N ARG A 327 -14.14 -21.11 -11.58
CA ARG A 327 -15.47 -20.52 -11.56
C ARG A 327 -15.54 -19.26 -12.41
N LEU A 328 -14.55 -18.36 -12.29
CA LEU A 328 -14.49 -17.18 -13.15
C LEU A 328 -14.40 -17.54 -14.63
N GLU A 329 -13.71 -18.62 -14.98
CA GLU A 329 -13.57 -19.08 -16.37
C GLU A 329 -14.85 -19.68 -16.91
N ASN A 330 -15.58 -20.46 -16.12
CA ASN A 330 -16.71 -21.26 -16.56
C ASN A 330 -18.07 -20.58 -16.35
N ASP A 331 -18.14 -19.49 -15.57
CA ASP A 331 -19.37 -18.75 -15.28
C ASP A 331 -19.23 -17.28 -15.74
N GLN A 332 -19.63 -17.04 -16.99
CA GLN A 332 -19.57 -15.69 -17.59
C GLN A 332 -20.43 -14.68 -16.83
N THR A 333 -21.57 -15.09 -16.29
CA THR A 333 -22.46 -14.19 -15.52
C THR A 333 -21.75 -13.74 -14.25
N PHE A 334 -21.17 -14.67 -13.53
CA PHE A 334 -20.37 -14.39 -12.34
C PHE A 334 -19.16 -13.49 -12.66
N TYR A 335 -18.46 -13.77 -13.78
CA TYR A 335 -17.34 -12.97 -14.23
C TYR A 335 -17.72 -11.50 -14.45
N GLU A 336 -18.80 -11.23 -15.22
CA GLU A 336 -19.26 -9.87 -15.47
C GLU A 336 -19.80 -9.19 -14.22
N GLN A 337 -20.46 -9.93 -13.33
CA GLN A 337 -20.88 -9.42 -12.02
C GLN A 337 -19.66 -8.94 -11.19
N GLN A 338 -18.59 -9.72 -11.12
CA GLN A 338 -17.40 -9.37 -10.36
C GLN A 338 -16.65 -8.16 -10.92
N LYS A 339 -16.69 -7.94 -12.24
CA LYS A 339 -16.20 -6.70 -12.85
C LYS A 339 -16.98 -5.49 -12.33
N GLN A 340 -18.30 -5.55 -12.32
CA GLN A 340 -19.15 -4.45 -11.85
C GLN A 340 -18.98 -4.19 -10.34
N VAL A 341 -18.94 -5.25 -9.55
CA VAL A 341 -18.66 -5.17 -8.09
C VAL A 341 -17.35 -4.42 -7.85
N GLY A 342 -16.29 -4.79 -8.56
CA GLY A 342 -14.98 -4.13 -8.45
C GLY A 342 -15.04 -2.64 -8.82
N LEU A 343 -15.66 -2.32 -9.96
CA LEU A 343 -15.79 -0.93 -10.44
C LEU A 343 -16.54 -0.05 -9.44
N GLU A 344 -17.68 -0.51 -8.91
CA GLU A 344 -18.45 0.24 -7.93
C GLU A 344 -17.69 0.37 -6.61
N ARG A 345 -16.99 -0.68 -6.19
CA ARG A 345 -16.19 -0.66 -4.97
C ARG A 345 -15.05 0.35 -5.03
N ALA A 346 -14.31 0.39 -6.13
CA ALA A 346 -13.18 1.30 -6.31
C ALA A 346 -13.59 2.79 -6.20
N LYS A 347 -14.79 3.16 -6.63
CA LYS A 347 -15.30 4.56 -6.54
C LYS A 347 -15.36 5.11 -5.11
N LEU A 348 -15.37 4.23 -4.11
CA LEU A 348 -15.41 4.65 -2.70
C LEU A 348 -14.05 5.12 -2.16
N PHE A 349 -13.00 5.02 -2.97
CA PHE A 349 -11.62 5.31 -2.57
C PHE A 349 -10.98 6.31 -3.55
N SER A 350 -10.46 7.40 -3.04
CA SER A 350 -9.69 8.35 -3.85
C SER A 350 -8.68 9.11 -2.99
N TRP A 351 -7.58 9.52 -3.59
CA TRP A 351 -6.59 10.36 -2.90
C TRP A 351 -7.19 11.70 -2.47
N ARG A 352 -8.16 12.20 -3.22
CA ARG A 352 -8.90 13.42 -2.86
C ARG A 352 -9.63 13.25 -1.52
N GLN A 353 -10.36 12.16 -1.34
CA GLN A 353 -11.05 11.85 -0.08
C GLN A 353 -10.04 11.64 1.07
N THR A 354 -8.91 10.99 0.81
CA THR A 354 -7.80 10.82 1.77
C THR A 354 -7.32 12.19 2.25
N ALA A 355 -7.00 13.11 1.33
CA ALA A 355 -6.50 14.44 1.66
C ALA A 355 -7.54 15.30 2.38
N GLU A 356 -8.83 15.22 2.02
CA GLU A 356 -9.92 15.91 2.69
C GLU A 356 -10.13 15.43 4.13
N GLN A 357 -10.01 14.12 4.38
CA GLN A 357 -10.10 13.56 5.73
C GLN A 357 -8.87 13.96 6.56
N LEU A 358 -7.69 13.94 5.95
CA LEU A 358 -6.44 14.36 6.58
C LEU A 358 -6.50 15.85 6.96
N HIS A 359 -6.96 16.71 6.06
CA HIS A 359 -7.12 18.13 6.32
C HIS A 359 -8.13 18.39 7.47
N ARG A 360 -9.29 17.71 7.47
CA ARG A 360 -10.27 17.78 8.57
C ARG A 360 -9.64 17.41 9.91
N LEU A 361 -8.85 16.35 9.95
CA LEU A 361 -8.15 15.94 11.17
C LEU A 361 -7.19 17.03 11.69
N TYR A 362 -6.45 17.69 10.80
CA TYR A 362 -5.59 18.79 11.19
C TYR A 362 -6.38 19.96 11.80
N GLN A 363 -7.53 20.30 11.22
CA GLN A 363 -8.40 21.36 11.74
C GLN A 363 -9.01 21.01 13.10
N GLU A 364 -9.37 19.75 13.34
CA GLU A 364 -9.86 19.28 14.65
C GLU A 364 -8.78 19.43 15.73
N ILE A 365 -7.55 19.03 15.43
CA ILE A 365 -6.42 19.16 16.36
C ILE A 365 -6.17 20.62 16.69
N ASN A 366 -6.17 21.51 15.69
CA ASN A 366 -5.94 22.93 15.88
C ASN A 366 -6.99 23.56 16.84
N LYS A 367 -8.25 23.24 16.64
CA LYS A 367 -9.34 23.71 17.53
C LYS A 367 -9.10 23.25 18.97
N THR A 368 -8.77 21.99 19.17
CA THR A 368 -8.56 21.43 20.52
C THR A 368 -7.36 22.08 21.22
N THR A 369 -6.28 22.35 20.49
CA THR A 369 -5.08 23.00 21.06
C THR A 369 -5.33 24.45 21.45
N ASN A 370 -6.15 25.17 20.69
CA ASN A 370 -6.48 26.58 20.98
C ASN A 370 -7.48 26.76 22.15
N PHE A 371 -8.24 25.73 22.55
CA PHE A 371 -9.10 25.76 23.71
C PHE A 371 -8.42 25.40 25.04
N THR A 372 -7.21 24.86 24.99
CA THR A 372 -6.43 24.41 26.16
C THR A 372 -5.32 25.41 26.58
N ASN A 373 -5.12 26.47 25.79
CA ASN A 373 -4.27 27.63 26.12
C ASN A 373 -5.11 28.85 26.47
#